data_8de7642c593bf03c037cc3cfa672870d
#
_entry.id   8de7642c593bf03c037cc3cfa672870d
#
_cell.length_a   1.000
_cell.length_b   1.000
_cell.length_c   1.000
_cell.angle_alpha   90.00
_cell.angle_beta   90.00
_cell.angle_gamma   90.00
#
_symmetry.space_group_name_H-M   'P 1'
#
loop_
_entity.id
_entity.type
_entity.pdbx_description
1 polymer ?
#
loop_
_entity_poly.entity_id
_entity_poly.type
_entity_poly.pdbx_seq_one_letter_code
_entity_poly.pdbx_strand_id
1 'polypeptide(L)'
;MRPDWDDDSPELRVNLARIHDSVEEDAYRRALPTIEAARTWQRRIMRNLDVPDPGCIGTFRGEPGLEDCQVTVGGSWGVAADQVAQALSAFERRLQQAVAYLDALIPAGASLSTDQGRATVALCAWTHAEWVRIHPFANGNGRTARIWANSIAMRYGLPPFLRLRPRPAGAYGAACAQAMLGNWTATADCFHQLLEDFRREIDSKLSAP
;
A
#
# COMPACT_ATOMS: atom_id res chain seq x y z
N MET A 1 -1.55 -8.81 -26.69
CA MET A 1 -0.59 -9.01 -25.59
C MET A 1 -1.05 -8.09 -24.46
N ARG A 2 -1.24 -8.57 -23.24
CA ARG A 2 -1.53 -7.66 -22.11
C ARG A 2 -0.31 -6.79 -21.87
N PRO A 3 -0.50 -5.50 -21.56
CA PRO A 3 0.63 -4.63 -21.23
C PRO A 3 1.40 -5.20 -20.03
N ASP A 4 2.72 -5.16 -20.11
CA ASP A 4 3.65 -5.73 -19.11
C ASP A 4 3.49 -5.11 -17.69
N TRP A 5 2.91 -3.94 -17.62
CA TRP A 5 2.71 -3.22 -16.36
C TRP A 5 1.81 -3.93 -15.32
N ASP A 6 1.04 -4.93 -15.74
CA ASP A 6 0.16 -5.72 -14.86
C ASP A 6 0.63 -7.18 -14.73
N ASP A 7 1.63 -7.60 -15.50
CA ASP A 7 2.15 -8.96 -15.49
C ASP A 7 3.25 -9.12 -14.42
N ASP A 8 3.51 -10.36 -14.01
CA ASP A 8 4.59 -10.71 -13.07
C ASP A 8 5.92 -10.91 -13.82
N SER A 9 6.35 -9.86 -14.55
CA SER A 9 7.58 -9.88 -15.32
C SER A 9 8.82 -9.87 -14.44
N PRO A 10 9.99 -10.36 -14.94
CA PRO A 10 11.25 -10.23 -14.23
C PRO A 10 11.61 -8.78 -13.90
N GLU A 11 11.33 -7.85 -14.82
CA GLU A 11 11.59 -6.42 -14.64
C GLU A 11 10.75 -5.85 -13.50
N LEU A 12 9.45 -6.18 -13.45
CA LEU A 12 8.59 -5.76 -12.35
C LEU A 12 9.08 -6.29 -11.00
N ARG A 13 9.57 -7.53 -10.94
CA ARG A 13 10.14 -8.11 -9.70
C ARG A 13 11.35 -7.32 -9.23
N VAL A 14 12.27 -6.97 -10.12
CA VAL A 14 13.44 -6.14 -9.82
C VAL A 14 13.02 -4.76 -9.32
N ASN A 15 12.04 -4.13 -9.98
CA ASN A 15 11.53 -2.82 -9.57
C ASN A 15 10.94 -2.87 -8.16
N LEU A 16 10.13 -3.90 -7.86
CA LEU A 16 9.51 -4.07 -6.54
C LEU A 16 10.54 -4.34 -5.43
N ALA A 17 11.58 -5.13 -5.70
CA ALA A 17 12.68 -5.36 -4.75
C ALA A 17 13.41 -4.04 -4.40
N ARG A 18 13.80 -3.25 -5.40
CA ARG A 18 14.45 -1.94 -5.19
C ARG A 18 13.58 -0.94 -4.42
N ILE A 19 12.25 -1.00 -4.61
CA ILE A 19 11.33 -0.15 -3.85
C ILE A 19 11.30 -0.60 -2.41
N HIS A 20 11.27 -1.92 -2.15
CA HIS A 20 11.26 -2.47 -0.79
C HIS A 20 12.41 -1.91 0.03
N ASP A 21 13.65 -1.97 -0.47
CA ASP A 21 14.84 -1.48 0.23
C ASP A 21 14.72 0.02 0.59
N SER A 22 14.25 0.83 -0.37
CA SER A 22 14.04 2.27 -0.16
C SER A 22 12.95 2.56 0.87
N VAL A 23 11.85 1.79 0.85
CA VAL A 23 10.73 1.96 1.77
C VAL A 23 11.11 1.52 3.18
N GLU A 24 11.90 0.47 3.30
CA GLU A 24 12.43 -0.01 4.57
C GLU A 24 13.33 1.05 5.24
N GLU A 25 14.24 1.66 4.47
CA GLU A 25 15.10 2.74 4.97
C GLU A 25 14.27 3.94 5.47
N ASP A 26 13.29 4.40 4.68
CA ASP A 26 12.40 5.49 5.06
C ASP A 26 11.56 5.16 6.31
N ALA A 27 11.10 3.91 6.42
CA ALA A 27 10.33 3.43 7.57
C ALA A 27 11.17 3.45 8.86
N TYR A 28 12.41 2.94 8.81
CA TYR A 28 13.32 2.95 9.96
C TYR A 28 13.71 4.36 10.41
N ARG A 29 13.88 5.28 9.47
CA ARG A 29 14.13 6.70 9.75
C ARG A 29 12.89 7.45 10.22
N ARG A 30 11.73 6.79 10.21
CA ARG A 30 10.43 7.40 10.50
C ARG A 30 10.17 8.63 9.64
N ALA A 31 10.52 8.56 8.36
CA ALA A 31 10.26 9.61 7.40
C ALA A 31 8.76 9.99 7.39
N LEU A 32 8.47 11.27 7.18
CA LEU A 32 7.08 11.75 7.12
C LEU A 32 6.38 11.10 5.91
N PRO A 33 5.25 10.41 6.10
CA PRO A 33 4.51 9.82 4.98
C PRO A 33 3.88 10.92 4.12
N THR A 34 4.16 10.90 2.80
CA THR A 34 3.63 11.86 1.84
C THR A 34 3.08 11.19 0.60
N ILE A 35 2.07 11.79 -0.04
CA ILE A 35 1.54 11.28 -1.31
C ILE A 35 2.61 11.31 -2.43
N GLU A 36 3.59 12.20 -2.35
CA GLU A 36 4.72 12.24 -3.29
C GLU A 36 5.63 11.01 -3.17
N ALA A 37 5.75 10.42 -1.99
CA ALA A 37 6.43 9.12 -1.84
C ALA A 37 5.71 8.04 -2.66
N ALA A 38 4.37 7.96 -2.59
CA ALA A 38 3.59 7.01 -3.38
C ALA A 38 3.67 7.27 -4.88
N ARG A 39 3.72 8.54 -5.30
CA ARG A 39 3.98 8.94 -6.70
C ARG A 39 5.34 8.41 -7.15
N THR A 40 6.36 8.57 -6.33
CA THR A 40 7.70 8.05 -6.60
C THR A 40 7.74 6.53 -6.68
N TRP A 41 7.03 5.83 -5.77
CA TRP A 41 6.92 4.38 -5.83
C TRP A 41 6.24 3.92 -7.11
N GLN A 42 5.15 4.57 -7.52
CA GLN A 42 4.46 4.19 -8.76
C GLN A 42 5.34 4.41 -10.00
N ARG A 43 6.10 5.51 -10.08
CA ARG A 43 7.10 5.72 -11.14
C ARG A 43 8.14 4.59 -11.16
N ARG A 44 8.64 4.19 -9.99
CA ARG A 44 9.62 3.11 -9.88
C ARG A 44 9.02 1.74 -10.23
N ILE A 45 7.76 1.47 -9.86
CA ILE A 45 7.04 0.24 -10.26
C ILE A 45 7.00 0.12 -11.77
N MET A 46 6.68 1.22 -12.47
CA MET A 46 6.48 1.24 -13.92
C MET A 46 7.78 1.39 -14.73
N ARG A 47 8.93 1.51 -14.07
CA ARG A 47 10.21 1.73 -14.74
C ARG A 47 10.52 0.59 -15.72
N ASN A 48 10.80 0.92 -16.98
CA ASN A 48 11.13 -0.01 -18.07
C ASN A 48 10.07 -1.07 -18.37
N LEU A 49 8.83 -0.88 -17.88
CA LEU A 49 7.71 -1.71 -18.29
C LEU A 49 7.10 -1.16 -19.59
N ASP A 50 6.54 -2.05 -20.39
CA ASP A 50 5.74 -1.67 -21.56
C ASP A 50 4.37 -1.15 -21.12
N VAL A 51 4.27 0.16 -20.93
CA VAL A 51 3.03 0.83 -20.47
C VAL A 51 2.29 1.40 -21.67
N PRO A 52 0.95 1.25 -21.75
CA PRO A 52 0.17 1.74 -22.89
C PRO A 52 0.25 3.25 -23.09
N ASP A 53 0.36 3.99 -21.99
CA ASP A 53 0.49 5.44 -21.98
C ASP A 53 1.52 5.87 -20.95
N PRO A 54 2.71 6.32 -21.37
CA PRO A 54 3.73 6.85 -20.47
C PRO A 54 3.26 8.05 -19.63
N GLY A 55 2.27 8.81 -20.08
CA GLY A 55 1.67 9.91 -19.32
C GLY A 55 1.02 9.46 -18.00
N CYS A 56 0.66 8.19 -17.89
CA CYS A 56 0.11 7.61 -16.65
C CYS A 56 1.17 7.37 -15.55
N ILE A 57 2.47 7.45 -15.89
CA ILE A 57 3.55 7.11 -14.95
C ILE A 57 3.74 8.26 -13.96
N GLY A 58 3.41 8.00 -12.69
CA GLY A 58 3.52 8.99 -11.61
C GLY A 58 2.50 10.12 -11.68
N THR A 59 1.47 10.01 -12.50
CA THR A 59 0.42 11.01 -12.66
C THR A 59 -0.83 10.53 -11.92
N PHE A 60 -1.38 11.36 -11.05
CA PHE A 60 -2.65 11.07 -10.40
C PHE A 60 -3.82 11.37 -11.35
N ARG A 61 -4.90 10.63 -11.23
CA ARG A 61 -6.15 10.92 -11.93
C ARG A 61 -6.63 12.31 -11.53
N GLY A 62 -7.15 13.07 -12.48
CA GLY A 62 -7.54 14.47 -12.31
C GLY A 62 -6.41 15.48 -12.55
N GLU A 63 -5.15 15.03 -12.71
CA GLU A 63 -4.05 15.89 -13.15
C GLU A 63 -4.04 16.03 -14.70
N PRO A 64 -3.30 17.03 -15.25
CA PRO A 64 -3.20 17.23 -16.70
C PRO A 64 -2.84 15.94 -17.44
N GLY A 65 -3.64 15.60 -18.46
CA GLY A 65 -3.56 14.36 -19.23
C GLY A 65 -4.37 13.19 -18.66
N LEU A 66 -4.88 13.28 -17.42
CA LEU A 66 -5.74 12.29 -16.78
C LEU A 66 -6.99 12.93 -16.13
N GLU A 67 -7.43 14.08 -16.63
CA GLU A 67 -8.55 14.87 -16.07
C GLU A 67 -9.84 14.06 -16.00
N ASP A 68 -10.11 13.26 -17.03
CA ASP A 68 -11.33 12.45 -17.17
C ASP A 68 -11.08 10.95 -16.92
N CYS A 69 -9.88 10.59 -16.41
CA CYS A 69 -9.53 9.20 -16.18
C CYS A 69 -10.38 8.60 -15.05
N GLN A 70 -11.34 7.76 -15.40
CA GLN A 70 -12.14 7.01 -14.44
C GLN A 70 -11.65 5.56 -14.34
N VAL A 71 -11.75 4.98 -13.16
CA VAL A 71 -11.31 3.61 -12.91
C VAL A 71 -12.37 2.84 -12.14
N THR A 72 -12.49 1.55 -12.46
CA THR A 72 -13.37 0.61 -11.75
C THR A 72 -12.57 -0.57 -11.21
N VAL A 73 -12.96 -1.03 -10.02
CA VAL A 73 -12.36 -2.21 -9.38
C VAL A 73 -13.50 -3.12 -8.92
N GLY A 74 -13.62 -4.30 -9.50
CA GLY A 74 -14.65 -5.26 -9.13
C GLY A 74 -16.09 -4.69 -9.24
N GLY A 75 -16.33 -3.81 -10.22
CA GLY A 75 -17.63 -3.17 -10.42
C GLY A 75 -17.86 -1.91 -9.58
N SER A 76 -16.96 -1.54 -8.69
CA SER A 76 -17.03 -0.29 -7.91
C SER A 76 -16.15 0.79 -8.54
N TRP A 77 -16.63 2.03 -8.54
CA TRP A 77 -15.87 3.19 -9.01
C TRP A 77 -14.88 3.67 -7.93
N GLY A 78 -13.67 4.03 -8.35
CA GLY A 78 -12.78 4.84 -7.53
C GLY A 78 -13.37 6.26 -7.32
N VAL A 79 -12.72 7.07 -6.49
CA VAL A 79 -13.09 8.49 -6.36
C VAL A 79 -13.06 9.15 -7.74
N ALA A 80 -14.01 10.02 -8.04
CA ALA A 80 -14.07 10.74 -9.31
C ALA A 80 -12.77 11.53 -9.56
N ALA A 81 -12.32 11.60 -10.82
CA ALA A 81 -11.00 12.15 -11.17
C ALA A 81 -10.79 13.57 -10.62
N ASP A 82 -11.80 14.44 -10.75
CA ASP A 82 -11.82 15.82 -10.25
C ASP A 82 -11.76 15.92 -8.72
N GLN A 83 -12.06 14.85 -7.99
CA GLN A 83 -12.03 14.79 -6.51
C GLN A 83 -10.78 14.11 -5.96
N VAL A 84 -9.96 13.49 -6.80
CA VAL A 84 -8.77 12.73 -6.34
C VAL A 84 -7.80 13.62 -5.57
N ALA A 85 -7.51 14.82 -6.05
CA ALA A 85 -6.59 15.74 -5.37
C ALA A 85 -7.05 16.08 -3.94
N GLN A 86 -8.36 16.36 -3.77
CA GLN A 86 -8.94 16.63 -2.45
C GLN A 86 -8.90 15.39 -1.54
N ALA A 87 -9.22 14.21 -2.09
CA ALA A 87 -9.19 12.96 -1.35
C ALA A 87 -7.78 12.60 -0.89
N LEU A 88 -6.76 12.78 -1.74
CA LEU A 88 -5.35 12.58 -1.41
C LEU A 88 -4.86 13.54 -0.33
N SER A 89 -5.21 14.82 -0.40
CA SER A 89 -4.87 15.80 0.64
C SER A 89 -5.49 15.42 1.99
N ALA A 90 -6.74 14.94 1.99
CA ALA A 90 -7.39 14.46 3.21
C ALA A 90 -6.73 13.18 3.75
N PHE A 91 -6.39 12.24 2.87
CA PHE A 91 -5.66 11.01 3.21
C PHE A 91 -4.31 11.33 3.87
N GLU A 92 -3.48 12.14 3.23
CA GLU A 92 -2.16 12.51 3.72
C GLU A 92 -2.22 13.14 5.11
N ARG A 93 -3.07 14.14 5.28
CA ARG A 93 -3.27 14.81 6.59
C ARG A 93 -3.67 13.84 7.69
N ARG A 94 -4.64 12.94 7.43
CA ARG A 94 -5.09 11.95 8.40
C ARG A 94 -4.01 10.92 8.71
N LEU A 95 -3.27 10.46 7.70
CA LEU A 95 -2.17 9.54 7.89
C LEU A 95 -1.07 10.16 8.75
N GLN A 96 -0.66 11.39 8.47
CA GLN A 96 0.35 12.11 9.25
C GLN A 96 -0.09 12.33 10.70
N GLN A 97 -1.36 12.65 10.93
CA GLN A 97 -1.90 12.77 12.30
C GLN A 97 -1.87 11.43 13.05
N ALA A 98 -2.28 10.33 12.41
CA ALA A 98 -2.26 9.01 13.01
C ALA A 98 -0.83 8.54 13.31
N VAL A 99 0.10 8.78 12.38
CA VAL A 99 1.52 8.47 12.55
C VAL A 99 2.12 9.29 13.69
N ALA A 100 1.86 10.60 13.76
CA ALA A 100 2.35 11.44 14.85
C ALA A 100 1.84 10.97 16.23
N TYR A 101 0.57 10.54 16.30
CA TYR A 101 0.02 9.97 17.50
C TYR A 101 0.69 8.65 17.92
N LEU A 102 0.88 7.72 16.99
CA LEU A 102 1.55 6.45 17.27
C LEU A 102 3.04 6.63 17.55
N ASP A 103 3.73 7.55 16.90
CA ASP A 103 5.14 7.86 17.18
C ASP A 103 5.36 8.35 18.62
N ALA A 104 4.40 9.10 19.16
CA ALA A 104 4.44 9.53 20.56
C ALA A 104 4.23 8.37 21.54
N LEU A 105 3.48 7.33 21.15
CA LEU A 105 3.17 6.16 21.99
C LEU A 105 4.18 5.02 21.86
N ILE A 106 4.88 4.94 20.72
CA ILE A 106 5.78 3.83 20.38
C ILE A 106 7.16 4.43 20.06
N PRO A 107 8.08 4.49 21.01
CA PRO A 107 9.45 4.94 20.74
C PRO A 107 10.14 4.11 19.67
N ALA A 108 11.07 4.70 18.91
CA ALA A 108 11.84 3.98 17.91
C ALA A 108 12.62 2.82 18.54
N GLY A 109 12.55 1.65 17.92
CA GLY A 109 13.23 0.43 18.41
C GLY A 109 12.58 -0.24 19.62
N ALA A 110 11.45 0.27 20.14
CA ALA A 110 10.73 -0.36 21.23
C ALA A 110 9.99 -1.62 20.76
N SER A 111 9.94 -2.63 21.65
CA SER A 111 9.05 -3.78 21.44
C SER A 111 7.60 -3.36 21.59
N LEU A 112 6.74 -3.83 20.68
CA LEU A 112 5.32 -3.53 20.72
C LEU A 112 4.59 -4.32 21.81
N SER A 113 3.75 -3.64 22.58
CA SER A 113 2.70 -4.32 23.34
C SER A 113 1.63 -4.89 22.38
N THR A 114 0.79 -5.78 22.88
CA THR A 114 -0.32 -6.35 22.09
C THR A 114 -1.23 -5.26 21.52
N ASP A 115 -1.57 -4.25 22.31
CA ASP A 115 -2.45 -3.17 21.88
C ASP A 115 -1.76 -2.24 20.86
N GLN A 116 -0.48 -1.94 21.05
CA GLN A 116 0.31 -1.20 20.07
C GLN A 116 0.43 -1.96 18.74
N GLY A 117 0.63 -3.28 18.80
CA GLY A 117 0.64 -4.14 17.60
C GLY A 117 -0.69 -4.12 16.87
N ARG A 118 -1.81 -4.22 17.58
CA ARG A 118 -3.17 -4.10 17.01
C ARG A 118 -3.40 -2.73 16.38
N ALA A 119 -3.03 -1.65 17.07
CA ALA A 119 -3.16 -0.29 16.54
C ALA A 119 -2.33 -0.08 15.28
N THR A 120 -1.12 -0.65 15.23
CA THR A 120 -0.25 -0.61 14.05
C THR A 120 -0.91 -1.34 12.86
N VAL A 121 -1.42 -2.57 13.07
CA VAL A 121 -2.11 -3.32 12.00
C VAL A 121 -3.38 -2.60 11.54
N ALA A 122 -4.12 -1.98 12.47
CA ALA A 122 -5.29 -1.17 12.12
C ALA A 122 -4.91 0.04 11.24
N LEU A 123 -3.80 0.72 11.55
CA LEU A 123 -3.31 1.82 10.71
C LEU A 123 -2.83 1.33 9.32
N CYS A 124 -2.13 0.18 9.25
CA CYS A 124 -1.77 -0.46 7.98
C CYS A 124 -3.02 -0.72 7.13
N ALA A 125 -4.07 -1.29 7.75
CA ALA A 125 -5.31 -1.65 7.08
C ALA A 125 -6.08 -0.41 6.59
N TRP A 126 -6.22 0.61 7.43
CA TRP A 126 -6.87 1.85 7.06
C TRP A 126 -6.13 2.54 5.90
N THR A 127 -4.81 2.66 5.99
CA THR A 127 -3.98 3.30 4.96
C THR A 127 -4.12 2.58 3.62
N HIS A 128 -4.05 1.25 3.63
CA HIS A 128 -4.26 0.41 2.45
C HIS A 128 -5.66 0.58 1.86
N ALA A 129 -6.70 0.45 2.70
CA ALA A 129 -8.09 0.48 2.27
C ALA A 129 -8.49 1.83 1.69
N GLU A 130 -8.06 2.92 2.33
CA GLU A 130 -8.35 4.27 1.86
C GLU A 130 -7.63 4.56 0.54
N TRP A 131 -6.38 4.10 0.38
CA TRP A 131 -5.68 4.19 -0.90
C TRP A 131 -6.37 3.40 -2.02
N VAL A 132 -6.86 2.18 -1.71
CA VAL A 132 -7.65 1.36 -2.64
C VAL A 132 -8.95 2.08 -3.01
N ARG A 133 -9.65 2.71 -2.06
CA ARG A 133 -10.89 3.45 -2.29
C ARG A 133 -10.67 4.68 -3.16
N ILE A 134 -9.63 5.48 -2.89
CA ILE A 134 -9.30 6.66 -3.70
C ILE A 134 -8.91 6.24 -5.11
N HIS A 135 -8.12 5.19 -5.25
CA HIS A 135 -7.61 4.66 -6.51
C HIS A 135 -6.93 5.73 -7.38
N PRO A 136 -5.90 6.42 -6.86
CA PRO A 136 -5.44 7.67 -7.43
C PRO A 136 -4.70 7.56 -8.77
N PHE A 137 -4.19 6.40 -9.13
CA PHE A 137 -3.48 6.17 -10.39
C PHE A 137 -4.36 5.45 -11.42
N ALA A 138 -4.02 5.55 -12.69
CA ALA A 138 -4.61 4.73 -13.75
C ALA A 138 -4.27 3.24 -13.56
N ASN A 139 -3.06 2.92 -13.05
CA ASN A 139 -2.62 1.57 -12.70
C ASN A 139 -1.60 1.57 -11.55
N GLY A 140 -1.43 0.39 -10.91
CA GLY A 140 -0.46 0.21 -9.82
C GLY A 140 -1.01 0.48 -8.41
N ASN A 141 -2.28 0.87 -8.26
CA ASN A 141 -2.88 1.22 -6.97
C ASN A 141 -2.80 0.10 -5.93
N GLY A 142 -3.05 -1.14 -6.33
CA GLY A 142 -2.95 -2.28 -5.41
C GLY A 142 -1.52 -2.53 -4.92
N ARG A 143 -0.51 -2.28 -5.76
CA ARG A 143 0.91 -2.39 -5.38
C ARG A 143 1.31 -1.26 -4.44
N THR A 144 0.96 -0.01 -4.76
CA THR A 144 1.23 1.13 -3.89
C THR A 144 0.46 1.05 -2.56
N ALA A 145 -0.77 0.53 -2.54
CA ALA A 145 -1.50 0.28 -1.29
C ALA A 145 -0.77 -0.70 -0.37
N ARG A 146 -0.22 -1.80 -0.92
CA ARG A 146 0.57 -2.77 -0.14
C ARG A 146 1.91 -2.18 0.31
N ILE A 147 2.54 -1.33 -0.49
CA ILE A 147 3.76 -0.61 -0.08
C ILE A 147 3.43 0.32 1.11
N TRP A 148 2.33 1.07 1.05
CA TRP A 148 1.88 1.89 2.17
C TRP A 148 1.75 1.09 3.47
N ALA A 149 1.02 -0.03 3.42
CA ALA A 149 0.82 -0.85 4.61
C ALA A 149 2.13 -1.44 5.16
N ASN A 150 3.02 -1.94 4.28
CA ASN A 150 4.33 -2.44 4.69
C ASN A 150 5.23 -1.33 5.27
N SER A 151 5.20 -0.13 4.70
CA SER A 151 5.92 1.03 5.24
C SER A 151 5.50 1.35 6.68
N ILE A 152 4.18 1.36 6.95
CA ILE A 152 3.66 1.56 8.31
C ILE A 152 4.03 0.38 9.22
N ALA A 153 3.95 -0.85 8.76
CA ALA A 153 4.35 -2.04 9.52
C ALA A 153 5.81 -1.94 9.98
N MET A 154 6.73 -1.70 9.02
CA MET A 154 8.17 -1.61 9.29
C MET A 154 8.53 -0.40 10.17
N ARG A 155 7.83 0.73 10.04
CA ARG A 155 8.01 1.92 10.89
C ARG A 155 7.87 1.59 12.38
N TYR A 156 7.02 0.64 12.72
CA TYR A 156 6.74 0.23 14.11
C TYR A 156 7.32 -1.16 14.44
N GLY A 157 8.24 -1.67 13.65
CA GLY A 157 8.96 -2.92 13.94
C GLY A 157 8.18 -4.20 13.63
N LEU A 158 7.06 -4.12 12.90
CA LEU A 158 6.43 -5.29 12.31
C LEU A 158 7.11 -5.65 10.99
N PRO A 159 7.15 -6.93 10.60
CA PRO A 159 7.69 -7.33 9.30
C PRO A 159 6.81 -6.81 8.15
N PRO A 160 7.35 -6.71 6.92
CA PRO A 160 6.58 -6.39 5.72
C PRO A 160 5.75 -7.61 5.29
N PHE A 161 4.62 -7.85 5.97
CA PHE A 161 3.82 -9.07 5.86
C PHE A 161 2.94 -9.15 4.60
N LEU A 162 2.84 -8.05 3.82
CA LEU A 162 2.06 -8.05 2.58
C LEU A 162 2.96 -8.28 1.38
N ARG A 163 2.77 -9.40 0.69
CA ARG A 163 3.46 -9.66 -0.58
C ARG A 163 3.07 -8.62 -1.63
N LEU A 164 4.05 -7.97 -2.23
CA LEU A 164 3.81 -7.01 -3.31
C LEU A 164 3.37 -7.73 -4.59
N ARG A 165 3.95 -8.91 -4.88
CA ARG A 165 3.59 -9.83 -5.97
C ARG A 165 3.93 -11.28 -5.58
N PRO A 166 3.09 -12.25 -5.99
CA PRO A 166 1.69 -12.05 -6.41
C PRO A 166 0.87 -11.37 -5.32
N ARG A 167 -0.30 -10.82 -5.68
CA ARG A 167 -1.19 -10.25 -4.64
C ARG A 167 -1.61 -11.35 -3.67
N PRO A 168 -1.86 -11.02 -2.39
CA PRO A 168 -2.37 -12.01 -1.42
C PRO A 168 -3.65 -12.68 -1.93
N ALA A 169 -3.77 -13.98 -1.66
CA ALA A 169 -4.96 -14.79 -2.00
C ALA A 169 -6.02 -14.74 -0.88
N GLY A 170 -7.04 -15.58 -1.00
CA GLY A 170 -8.07 -15.74 0.03
C GLY A 170 -8.94 -14.50 0.23
N ALA A 171 -9.15 -14.10 1.48
CA ALA A 171 -10.03 -13.01 1.87
C ALA A 171 -9.60 -11.62 1.38
N TYR A 172 -8.36 -11.47 0.91
CA TYR A 172 -7.80 -10.16 0.51
C TYR A 172 -8.62 -9.47 -0.61
N GLY A 173 -9.08 -10.23 -1.61
CA GLY A 173 -9.89 -9.67 -2.69
C GLY A 173 -11.24 -9.14 -2.19
N ALA A 174 -11.91 -9.87 -1.30
CA ALA A 174 -13.15 -9.43 -0.68
C ALA A 174 -12.96 -8.21 0.22
N ALA A 175 -11.86 -8.17 1.00
CA ALA A 175 -11.50 -7.02 1.82
C ALA A 175 -11.27 -5.75 0.97
N CYS A 176 -10.60 -5.86 -0.19
CA CYS A 176 -10.45 -4.77 -1.14
C CYS A 176 -11.79 -4.30 -1.71
N ALA A 177 -12.72 -5.21 -2.01
CA ALA A 177 -14.06 -4.84 -2.46
C ALA A 177 -14.84 -4.06 -1.37
N GLN A 178 -14.74 -4.45 -0.11
CA GLN A 178 -15.31 -3.71 1.02
C GLN A 178 -14.65 -2.34 1.20
N ALA A 179 -13.33 -2.25 1.01
CA ALA A 179 -12.59 -0.99 1.06
C ALA A 179 -13.10 0.02 0.00
N MET A 180 -13.44 -0.44 -1.21
CA MET A 180 -14.04 0.41 -2.25
C MET A 180 -15.37 1.03 -1.81
N LEU A 181 -16.08 0.39 -0.89
CA LEU A 181 -17.33 0.89 -0.28
C LEU A 181 -17.09 1.72 1.00
N GLY A 182 -15.82 2.00 1.35
CA GLY A 182 -15.45 2.75 2.54
C GLY A 182 -15.36 1.92 3.83
N ASN A 183 -15.58 0.61 3.76
CA ASN A 183 -15.43 -0.29 4.91
C ASN A 183 -14.02 -0.88 4.96
N TRP A 184 -13.17 -0.34 5.83
CA TRP A 184 -11.80 -0.80 6.03
C TRP A 184 -11.64 -1.89 7.10
N THR A 185 -12.68 -2.20 7.90
CA THR A 185 -12.59 -3.19 8.98
C THR A 185 -12.30 -4.58 8.45
N ALA A 186 -12.91 -4.97 7.32
CA ALA A 186 -12.59 -6.22 6.65
C ALA A 186 -11.12 -6.32 6.21
N THR A 187 -10.48 -5.19 5.89
CA THR A 187 -9.05 -5.14 5.62
C THR A 187 -8.24 -5.36 6.88
N ALA A 188 -8.67 -4.84 8.04
CA ALA A 188 -7.99 -5.05 9.32
C ALA A 188 -8.02 -6.53 9.72
N ASP A 189 -9.17 -7.19 9.63
CA ASP A 189 -9.30 -8.63 9.91
C ASP A 189 -8.40 -9.47 8.99
N CYS A 190 -8.42 -9.15 7.70
CA CYS A 190 -7.55 -9.80 6.72
C CYS A 190 -6.06 -9.60 7.03
N PHE A 191 -5.65 -8.41 7.45
CA PHE A 191 -4.25 -8.10 7.75
C PHE A 191 -3.77 -8.75 9.04
N HIS A 192 -4.62 -8.88 10.06
CA HIS A 192 -4.29 -9.68 11.23
C HIS A 192 -3.99 -11.13 10.84
N GLN A 193 -4.84 -11.74 10.01
CA GLN A 193 -4.63 -13.11 9.55
C GLN A 193 -3.35 -13.24 8.72
N LEU A 194 -3.09 -12.33 7.78
CA LEU A 194 -1.88 -12.34 6.94
C LEU A 194 -0.59 -12.17 7.77
N LEU A 195 -0.61 -11.35 8.82
CA LEU A 195 0.52 -11.21 9.73
C LEU A 195 0.79 -12.49 10.52
N GLU A 196 -0.25 -13.16 11.00
CA GLU A 196 -0.12 -14.43 11.70
C GLU A 196 0.37 -15.56 10.76
N ASP A 197 -0.13 -15.60 9.53
CA ASP A 197 0.33 -16.55 8.52
C ASP A 197 1.82 -16.33 8.20
N PHE A 198 2.23 -15.06 8.05
CA PHE A 198 3.62 -14.69 7.82
C PHE A 198 4.52 -15.15 8.98
N ARG A 199 4.11 -14.92 10.24
CA ARG A 199 4.85 -15.38 11.42
C ARG A 199 5.00 -16.90 11.44
N ARG A 200 3.93 -17.63 11.21
CA ARG A 200 3.96 -19.11 11.14
C ARG A 200 4.89 -19.62 10.04
N GLU A 201 4.90 -18.97 8.88
CA GLU A 201 5.81 -19.31 7.77
C GLU A 201 7.28 -19.13 8.17
N ILE A 202 7.63 -18.04 8.86
CA ILE A 202 8.99 -17.79 9.35
C ILE A 202 9.38 -18.82 10.41
N ASP A 203 8.53 -19.05 11.41
CA ASP A 203 8.80 -20.02 12.48
C ASP A 203 9.02 -21.43 11.92
N SER A 204 8.25 -21.83 10.91
CA SER A 204 8.41 -23.12 10.26
C SER A 204 9.76 -23.24 9.52
N LYS A 205 10.22 -22.16 8.89
CA LYS A 205 11.52 -22.12 8.19
C LYS A 205 12.71 -22.14 9.16
N LEU A 206 12.59 -21.50 10.31
CA LEU A 206 13.63 -21.47 11.34
C LEU A 206 13.71 -22.79 12.12
N SER A 207 12.62 -23.55 12.17
CA SER A 207 12.54 -24.84 12.85
C SER A 207 12.83 -26.04 11.94
N ALA A 208 13.05 -25.83 10.66
CA ALA A 208 13.45 -26.87 9.71
C ALA A 208 14.94 -27.24 9.94
N PRO A 209 15.26 -28.53 10.04
CA PRO A 209 16.63 -29.02 10.32
C PRO A 209 17.60 -28.74 9.17
#